data_8838b3c46cd19556aa8761de30a220b3
#
_entry.id   8838b3c46cd19556aa8761de30a220b3
#
_cell.length_a   1.000
_cell.length_b   1.000
_cell.length_c   1.000
_cell.angle_alpha   90.00
_cell.angle_beta   90.00
_cell.angle_gamma   90.00
#
_symmetry.space_group_name_H-M   'P 1'
#
loop_
_entity.id
_entity.type
_entity.pdbx_description
1 polymer ?
#
loop_
_entity_poly.entity_id
_entity_poly.type
_entity_poly.pdbx_seq_one_letter_code
_entity_poly.pdbx_strand_id
1 'polypeptide(L)'
;MQLARFLNKVFIKGGFILSDSDHNDYIIGNPGKNPIKLKVLNSNLHYKLLFHPDLYFGEAYTDGEIIIENGTLTDFLNLALMNFGRREFNFFSYLLNKVRGSY
;
A
#
# COMPACT_ATOMS: atom_id res chain seq x y z
N MET A 1 -15.80 1.92 0.40
CA MET A 1 -14.97 1.22 -0.59
C MET A 1 -14.49 -0.11 -0.01
N GLN A 2 -14.58 -1.18 -0.77
CA GLN A 2 -14.23 -2.53 -0.29
C GLN A 2 -12.75 -2.67 0.06
N LEU A 3 -11.87 -2.07 -0.74
CA LEU A 3 -10.44 -2.11 -0.46
C LEU A 3 -10.11 -1.44 0.86
N ALA A 4 -10.71 -0.29 1.14
CA ALA A 4 -10.49 0.41 2.41
C ALA A 4 -10.96 -0.43 3.60
N ARG A 5 -12.10 -1.12 3.47
CA ARG A 5 -12.59 -2.01 4.52
C ARG A 5 -11.64 -3.17 4.79
N PHE A 6 -11.13 -3.77 3.71
CA PHE A 6 -10.16 -4.86 3.83
C PHE A 6 -8.88 -4.39 4.52
N LEU A 7 -8.35 -3.25 4.08
CA LEU A 7 -7.12 -2.71 4.63
C LEU A 7 -7.28 -2.32 6.10
N ASN A 8 -8.46 -1.82 6.48
CA ASN A 8 -8.73 -1.50 7.88
C ASN A 8 -8.74 -2.73 8.79
N LYS A 9 -9.05 -3.90 8.23
CA LYS A 9 -8.97 -5.15 8.98
C LYS A 9 -7.54 -5.64 9.15
N VAL A 10 -6.68 -5.31 8.19
CA VAL A 10 -5.27 -5.76 8.17
C VAL A 10 -4.38 -4.81 8.95
N PHE A 11 -4.54 -3.50 8.76
CA PHE A 11 -3.67 -2.49 9.37
C PHE A 11 -4.16 -2.15 10.77
N ILE A 12 -3.75 -2.96 11.74
CA ILE A 12 -4.08 -2.76 13.16
C ILE A 12 -2.99 -1.98 13.89
N LYS A 13 -1.77 -1.94 13.34
CA LYS A 13 -0.65 -1.18 13.89
C LYS A 13 -0.31 -0.05 12.94
N GLY A 14 -0.50 1.21 13.40
CA GLY A 14 -0.31 2.37 12.56
C GLY A 14 -1.37 2.48 11.48
N GLY A 15 -1.09 3.27 10.44
CA GLY A 15 -2.04 3.46 9.38
C GLY A 15 -1.54 4.45 8.33
N PHE A 16 -2.40 4.74 7.37
CA PHE A 16 -2.09 5.66 6.29
C PHE A 16 -3.39 6.19 5.69
N ILE A 17 -3.27 7.14 4.75
CA ILE A 17 -4.40 7.66 3.99
C ILE A 17 -4.40 7.00 2.62
N LEU A 18 -5.53 6.42 2.23
CA LEU A 18 -5.73 5.87 0.90
C LEU A 18 -6.56 6.85 0.09
N SER A 19 -6.05 7.28 -1.07
CA SER A 19 -6.76 8.18 -1.97
C SER A 19 -7.10 7.42 -3.26
N ASP A 20 -8.35 7.46 -3.67
CA ASP A 20 -8.79 6.78 -4.89
C ASP A 20 -8.65 7.70 -6.12
N SER A 21 -9.03 7.16 -7.30
CA SER A 21 -8.92 7.90 -8.56
C SER A 21 -9.87 9.09 -8.63
N ASP A 22 -10.90 9.13 -7.80
CA ASP A 22 -11.85 10.23 -7.72
C ASP A 22 -11.48 11.26 -6.66
N HIS A 23 -10.26 11.15 -6.07
CA HIS A 23 -9.75 12.04 -5.03
C HIS A 23 -10.48 11.91 -3.69
N ASN A 24 -11.12 10.79 -3.44
CA ASN A 24 -11.70 10.50 -2.13
C ASN A 24 -10.62 9.90 -1.23
N ASP A 25 -10.49 10.45 -0.03
CA ASP A 25 -9.51 9.99 0.95
C ASP A 25 -10.17 9.08 1.98
N TYR A 26 -9.50 7.97 2.28
CA TYR A 26 -9.96 7.01 3.28
C TYR A 26 -8.87 6.83 4.33
N ILE A 27 -9.25 6.90 5.60
CA ILE A 27 -8.32 6.66 6.70
C ILE A 27 -8.22 5.16 6.92
N ILE A 28 -7.01 4.63 6.79
CA ILE A 28 -6.73 3.21 7.00
C ILE A 28 -5.96 3.06 8.30
N GLY A 29 -6.51 2.26 9.21
CA GLY A 29 -5.90 2.04 10.51
C GLY A 29 -5.93 3.26 11.38
N ASN A 30 -4.83 3.52 12.07
CA ASN A 30 -4.71 4.64 13.00
C ASN A 30 -3.42 5.43 12.67
N PRO A 31 -3.47 6.29 11.65
CA PRO A 31 -2.27 7.06 11.26
C PRO A 31 -1.94 8.15 12.27
N GLY A 32 -0.66 8.53 12.32
CA GLY A 32 -0.19 9.61 13.17
C GLY A 32 -0.48 10.98 12.58
N LYS A 33 0.29 11.98 13.02
CA LYS A 33 0.10 13.38 12.61
C LYS A 33 0.44 13.64 11.15
N ASN A 34 1.45 12.94 10.63
CA ASN A 34 1.90 13.09 9.23
C ASN A 34 1.79 11.76 8.52
N PRO A 35 0.58 11.33 8.17
CA PRO A 35 0.40 10.01 7.58
C PRO A 35 0.95 9.95 6.16
N ILE A 36 1.44 8.77 5.79
CA ILE A 36 1.74 8.45 4.41
C ILE A 36 0.42 8.48 3.64
N LYS A 37 0.45 9.02 2.43
CA LYS A 37 -0.72 9.03 1.55
C LYS A 37 -0.43 8.14 0.35
N LEU A 38 -1.27 7.14 0.14
CA LEU A 38 -1.18 6.22 -0.98
C LEU A 38 -2.26 6.58 -1.98
N LYS A 39 -1.85 7.05 -3.17
CA LYS A 39 -2.79 7.39 -4.24
C LYS A 39 -2.88 6.26 -5.23
N VAL A 40 -4.10 5.78 -5.47
CA VAL A 40 -4.40 4.75 -6.47
C VAL A 40 -5.06 5.45 -7.65
N LEU A 41 -4.35 5.53 -8.78
CA LEU A 41 -4.79 6.32 -9.93
C LEU A 41 -5.77 5.59 -10.85
N ASN A 42 -5.83 4.26 -10.76
CA ASN A 42 -6.67 3.43 -11.61
C ASN A 42 -7.71 2.70 -10.76
N SER A 43 -8.99 2.92 -11.03
CA SER A 43 -10.08 2.32 -10.27
C SER A 43 -10.11 0.78 -10.37
N ASN A 44 -9.67 0.23 -11.49
CA ASN A 44 -9.61 -1.24 -11.65
C ASN A 44 -8.58 -1.88 -10.72
N LEU A 45 -7.59 -1.12 -10.30
CA LEU A 45 -6.56 -1.60 -9.40
C LEU A 45 -7.10 -1.94 -8.02
N HIS A 46 -8.22 -1.33 -7.62
CA HIS A 46 -8.83 -1.62 -6.33
C HIS A 46 -9.17 -3.10 -6.17
N TYR A 47 -9.71 -3.72 -7.20
CA TYR A 47 -10.06 -5.14 -7.16
C TYR A 47 -8.82 -6.03 -7.14
N LYS A 48 -7.81 -5.66 -7.94
CA LYS A 48 -6.56 -6.40 -7.97
C LYS A 48 -5.86 -6.39 -6.61
N LEU A 49 -5.82 -5.22 -5.98
CA LEU A 49 -5.22 -5.08 -4.66
C LEU A 49 -6.03 -5.79 -3.57
N LEU A 50 -7.34 -5.90 -3.76
CA LEU A 50 -8.21 -6.61 -2.81
C LEU A 50 -7.92 -8.11 -2.82
N PHE A 51 -7.73 -8.71 -3.99
CA PHE A 51 -7.52 -10.15 -4.14
C PHE A 51 -6.05 -10.57 -3.99
N HIS A 52 -5.12 -9.76 -4.50
CA HIS A 52 -3.69 -10.08 -4.48
C HIS A 52 -2.88 -8.81 -4.20
N PRO A 53 -2.96 -8.28 -2.97
CA PRO A 53 -2.34 -6.99 -2.66
C PRO A 53 -0.82 -6.99 -2.83
N ASP A 54 -0.18 -8.09 -2.47
CA ASP A 54 1.28 -8.19 -2.54
C ASP A 54 1.77 -8.16 -3.98
N LEU A 55 1.11 -8.91 -4.87
CA LEU A 55 1.52 -9.01 -6.27
C LEU A 55 1.25 -7.71 -7.03
N TYR A 56 0.03 -7.21 -6.95
CA TYR A 56 -0.37 -6.07 -7.78
C TYR A 56 0.14 -4.74 -7.26
N PHE A 57 0.45 -4.64 -5.95
CA PHE A 57 1.06 -3.42 -5.43
C PHE A 57 2.39 -3.13 -6.11
N GLY A 58 3.25 -4.14 -6.23
CA GLY A 58 4.56 -3.98 -6.86
C GLY A 58 4.45 -3.57 -8.31
N GLU A 59 3.59 -4.23 -9.06
CA GLU A 59 3.38 -3.91 -10.47
C GLU A 59 2.82 -2.50 -10.65
N ALA A 60 1.83 -2.14 -9.85
CA ALA A 60 1.18 -0.83 -9.95
C ALA A 60 2.12 0.31 -9.59
N TYR A 61 2.96 0.11 -8.58
CA TYR A 61 3.94 1.12 -8.19
C TYR A 61 4.95 1.34 -9.33
N THR A 62 5.44 0.25 -9.92
CA THR A 62 6.39 0.31 -11.02
C THR A 62 5.78 0.99 -12.25
N ASP A 63 4.50 0.73 -12.50
CA ASP A 63 3.79 1.30 -13.66
C ASP A 63 3.32 2.75 -13.43
N GLY A 64 3.52 3.29 -12.22
CA GLY A 64 3.10 4.64 -11.90
C GLY A 64 1.61 4.77 -11.57
N GLU A 65 0.91 3.67 -11.36
CA GLU A 65 -0.51 3.68 -11.01
C GLU A 65 -0.74 3.86 -9.51
N ILE A 66 0.30 3.71 -8.71
CA ILE A 66 0.30 4.01 -7.28
C ILE A 66 1.38 5.05 -7.01
N ILE A 67 0.99 6.12 -6.33
CA ILE A 67 1.92 7.18 -5.94
C ILE A 67 1.91 7.29 -4.42
N ILE A 68 3.09 7.35 -3.83
CA ILE A 68 3.23 7.49 -2.38
C ILE A 68 3.64 8.93 -2.08
N GLU A 69 2.83 9.60 -1.25
CA GLU A 69 3.09 10.95 -0.81
C GLU A 69 3.36 10.97 0.68
N ASN A 70 4.14 11.95 1.11
CA ASN A 70 4.49 12.18 2.51
C ASN A 70 5.21 10.97 3.13
N GLY A 71 6.04 10.33 2.32
CA GLY A 71 6.83 9.17 2.72
C GLY A 71 7.42 8.50 1.50
N THR A 72 8.17 7.44 1.73
CA THR A 72 8.82 6.67 0.67
C THR A 72 8.18 5.29 0.53
N LEU A 73 8.52 4.60 -0.55
CA LEU A 73 8.12 3.20 -0.72
C LEU A 73 8.59 2.35 0.46
N THR A 74 9.83 2.58 0.92
CA THR A 74 10.39 1.86 2.06
C THR A 74 9.54 2.09 3.32
N ASP A 75 9.14 3.33 3.56
CA ASP A 75 8.29 3.67 4.71
C ASP A 75 6.97 2.92 4.67
N PHE A 76 6.33 2.89 3.50
CA PHE A 76 5.06 2.20 3.35
C PHE A 76 5.22 0.69 3.50
N LEU A 77 6.26 0.11 2.91
CA LEU A 77 6.50 -1.33 3.01
C LEU A 77 6.81 -1.75 4.45
N ASN A 78 7.54 -0.94 5.20
CA ASN A 78 7.79 -1.21 6.61
C ASN A 78 6.47 -1.21 7.41
N LEU A 79 5.59 -0.27 7.12
CA LEU A 79 4.27 -0.24 7.74
C LEU A 79 3.47 -1.49 7.41
N ALA A 80 3.50 -1.91 6.15
CA ALA A 80 2.80 -3.11 5.72
C ALA A 80 3.35 -4.36 6.40
N LEU A 81 4.67 -4.47 6.53
CA LEU A 81 5.32 -5.62 7.18
C LEU A 81 4.91 -5.76 8.64
N MET A 82 4.64 -4.66 9.32
CA MET A 82 4.18 -4.70 10.71
C MET A 82 2.79 -5.33 10.83
N ASN A 83 2.02 -5.35 9.75
CA ASN A 83 0.61 -5.73 9.79
C ASN A 83 0.30 -7.04 9.05
N PHE A 84 1.12 -7.42 8.08
CA PHE A 84 0.95 -8.68 7.35
C PHE A 84 1.74 -9.80 8.03
N GLY A 85 1.36 -11.05 7.73
CA GLY A 85 2.03 -12.22 8.29
C GLY A 85 3.37 -12.53 7.60
N ARG A 86 4.05 -13.59 8.08
CA ARG A 86 5.37 -13.97 7.56
C ARG A 86 5.39 -14.24 6.06
N ARG A 87 4.30 -14.76 5.54
CA ARG A 87 4.19 -15.11 4.13
C ARG A 87 4.33 -13.86 3.26
N GLU A 88 3.60 -12.83 3.63
CA GLU A 88 3.65 -11.55 2.95
C GLU A 88 4.96 -10.83 3.22
N PHE A 89 5.55 -11.06 4.40
CA PHE A 89 6.84 -10.50 4.76
C PHE A 89 7.91 -10.87 3.73
N ASN A 90 8.01 -12.16 3.39
CA ASN A 90 9.01 -12.63 2.41
C ASN A 90 8.81 -11.97 1.05
N PHE A 91 7.56 -11.79 0.65
CA PHE A 91 7.25 -11.14 -0.61
C PHE A 91 7.69 -9.67 -0.60
N PHE A 92 7.34 -8.95 0.46
CA PHE A 92 7.71 -7.54 0.55
C PHE A 92 9.23 -7.34 0.61
N SER A 93 9.95 -8.23 1.29
CA SER A 93 11.42 -8.19 1.29
C SER A 93 11.97 -8.39 -0.11
N TYR A 94 11.43 -9.35 -0.86
CA TYR A 94 11.82 -9.59 -2.24
C TYR A 94 11.55 -8.37 -3.10
N LEU A 95 10.36 -7.79 -2.97
CA LEU A 95 9.97 -6.62 -3.75
C LEU A 95 10.88 -5.43 -3.46
N LEU A 96 11.19 -5.21 -2.19
CA LEU A 96 12.06 -4.11 -1.78
C LEU A 96 13.45 -4.26 -2.38
N ASN A 97 14.01 -5.47 -2.36
CA ASN A 97 15.31 -5.75 -2.96
C ASN A 97 15.29 -5.55 -4.47
N LYS A 98 14.21 -5.98 -5.11
CA LYS A 98 14.06 -5.83 -6.57
C LYS A 98 14.00 -4.36 -6.98
N VAL A 99 13.27 -3.56 -6.22
CA VAL A 99 13.17 -2.11 -6.49
C VAL A 99 14.54 -1.45 -6.34
N ARG A 100 15.29 -1.82 -5.30
CA ARG A 100 16.64 -1.30 -5.07
C ARG A 100 17.60 -1.73 -6.17
N GLY A 101 17.46 -2.95 -6.67
CA GLY A 101 18.33 -3.51 -7.66
C GLY A 101 18.04 -3.09 -9.10
N SER A 102 16.94 -2.37 -9.32
CA SER A 102 16.52 -1.99 -10.67
C SER A 102 17.14 -0.68 -11.17
N TYR A 103 18.05 -0.14 -10.45
CA TYR A 103 18.76 1.09 -10.87
C TYR A 103 20.00 0.80 -11.67
#